data_e9623b8db161df19dabfec2702eefab4
#
_entry.id   e9623b8db161df19dabfec2702eefab4
#
_cell.length_a   1.000
_cell.length_b   1.000
_cell.length_c   1.000
_cell.angle_alpha   90.00
_cell.angle_beta   90.00
_cell.angle_gamma   90.00
#
_symmetry.space_group_name_H-M   'P 1'
#
loop_
_entity.id
_entity.type
_entity.pdbx_description
1 polymer ?
#
loop_
_entity_poly.entity_id
_entity_poly.type
_entity_poly.pdbx_seq_one_letter_code
_entity_poly.pdbx_strand_id
1 'polypeptide(L)'
;MTKSKIHPKAIPHNSKCRYGERGAADAKPKAQIILDAAKVSAASGGNSEPKQGQRLQSARGFCPRSTMRVPQPDIIEHFGNADAVPQPPERCLSRKAGIVRCCLNKKGKYEEIIMSRFLKSLCKIALPVTLQSMLQSSFSIVDQIMIGQLGETNISAVGLCGNFSLIFSVMIGAVSTVAGILIAQFIGAEESKEAWCSFDVSLICGIIMSVLFLLAAGVFPSQILGLYTKDMSIVNTGTVYFRIVALSYIPMAVSNILSSWLRCKEYATIPFLASFGAVIVNTGLNYLLIFGKFGFPCMEIKGAAIATLISQLFNLVFIVIGFVLCIKKDGDKPVLSLHFKKITIRDYLIMIMPILISKFLWSLGQNVESAVYGHLGTSNLAAYTLTGPIQALIVGALSGLSAAAGVMIGKRLGRKEYNEAYAESKKIMYAGLFGGVAVSALLILLAGAYTGLYRVDDSVKELGKTLLIVFALYAPVKVENMILGGGIIRSGGNTKTIMIIDIIGTWCIGIPLCLLAAYVFKWGIVGVYTLLTTEELFRLAVSLIIFKRRNWIVSLC
;
A
#
# COMPACT_ATOMS: atom_id res chain seq x y z
N MET A 1 -2.43 52.73 -39.20
CA MET A 1 -1.22 53.54 -39.42
C MET A 1 -0.20 53.06 -38.38
N THR A 2 0.93 52.51 -38.57
CA THR A 2 1.82 52.26 -39.70
C THR A 2 2.71 51.08 -39.32
N LYS A 3 2.94 50.23 -40.29
CA LYS A 3 3.86 49.10 -40.32
C LYS A 3 5.32 49.55 -40.11
N SER A 4 6.16 48.73 -39.49
CA SER A 4 7.45 48.41 -40.12
C SER A 4 8.01 47.11 -39.60
N LYS A 5 8.25 46.23 -40.56
CA LYS A 5 9.05 44.99 -40.56
C LYS A 5 10.53 45.38 -40.40
N ILE A 6 11.36 44.47 -39.92
CA ILE A 6 12.63 44.08 -40.54
C ILE A 6 13.09 42.72 -39.96
N HIS A 7 13.39 41.84 -40.87
CA HIS A 7 13.97 40.49 -40.80
C HIS A 7 15.53 40.55 -40.98
N PRO A 8 16.26 39.48 -41.10
CA PRO A 8 17.16 38.83 -40.14
C PRO A 8 18.64 38.96 -40.57
N LYS A 9 19.56 38.52 -39.73
CA LYS A 9 20.94 38.21 -40.21
C LYS A 9 21.50 36.92 -39.58
N ALA A 10 22.06 36.14 -40.48
CA ALA A 10 22.65 34.82 -40.34
C ALA A 10 24.15 34.88 -39.95
N ILE A 11 24.55 33.87 -39.19
CA ILE A 11 25.77 33.02 -39.19
C ILE A 11 27.16 33.66 -39.50
N PRO A 12 28.24 33.28 -38.78
CA PRO A 12 29.06 32.18 -39.28
C PRO A 12 29.65 31.18 -38.26
N HIS A 13 29.95 30.03 -38.81
CA HIS A 13 30.72 28.86 -38.46
C HIS A 13 32.10 29.10 -37.81
N ASN A 14 32.51 28.09 -37.05
CA ASN A 14 33.78 27.39 -36.93
C ASN A 14 34.50 27.51 -35.58
N SER A 15 34.59 26.37 -34.90
CA SER A 15 35.89 25.66 -34.82
C SER A 15 35.71 24.34 -34.04
N LYS A 16 36.29 23.31 -34.66
CA LYS A 16 36.48 21.95 -34.16
C LYS A 16 37.40 21.94 -32.95
N CYS A 17 37.04 21.13 -31.92
CA CYS A 17 38.04 20.38 -31.17
C CYS A 17 37.50 18.99 -30.88
N ARG A 18 38.18 18.00 -31.47
CA ARG A 18 38.07 16.56 -31.19
C ARG A 18 38.75 16.28 -29.84
N TYR A 19 38.14 15.46 -29.03
CA TYR A 19 38.74 14.46 -28.14
C TYR A 19 37.52 13.66 -27.66
N GLY A 20 37.38 12.45 -28.02
CA GLY A 20 38.05 11.24 -27.59
C GLY A 20 36.98 10.37 -26.99
N GLU A 21 36.17 9.68 -27.86
CA GLU A 21 35.35 8.52 -27.42
C GLU A 21 36.30 7.42 -26.96
N ARG A 22 36.17 6.98 -25.71
CA ARG A 22 36.44 5.61 -25.29
C ARG A 22 35.57 5.22 -24.12
N GLY A 23 34.58 4.31 -24.40
CA GLY A 23 34.42 3.09 -23.62
C GLY A 23 33.65 3.20 -22.31
N ALA A 24 32.33 3.15 -22.40
CA ALA A 24 31.52 2.51 -21.38
C ALA A 24 30.42 1.74 -22.08
N ALA A 25 30.81 0.64 -22.70
CA ALA A 25 29.89 -0.41 -23.17
C ALA A 25 29.96 -1.57 -22.18
N ASP A 26 28.78 -1.97 -21.69
CA ASP A 26 28.40 -3.33 -21.32
C ASP A 26 29.19 -4.04 -20.20
N ALA A 27 28.81 -3.75 -18.98
CA ALA A 27 28.82 -4.76 -17.93
C ALA A 27 27.42 -5.36 -17.78
N LYS A 28 27.04 -6.29 -18.67
CA LYS A 28 25.95 -7.23 -18.35
C LYS A 28 26.31 -8.00 -17.09
N PRO A 29 25.44 -8.10 -16.08
CA PRO A 29 25.76 -8.83 -14.86
C PRO A 29 26.01 -10.29 -15.21
N LYS A 30 27.10 -10.85 -14.68
CA LYS A 30 27.54 -12.26 -14.86
C LYS A 30 26.46 -13.33 -14.59
N ALA A 31 25.36 -12.96 -13.95
CA ALA A 31 24.21 -13.80 -13.69
C ALA A 31 23.38 -14.14 -14.94
N GLN A 32 23.32 -13.24 -15.92
CA GLN A 32 22.52 -13.45 -17.14
C GLN A 32 23.18 -14.48 -18.06
N ILE A 33 24.49 -14.49 -18.11
CA ILE A 33 25.27 -15.45 -18.93
C ILE A 33 25.11 -16.89 -18.39
N ILE A 34 24.99 -17.04 -17.07
CA ILE A 34 24.79 -18.38 -16.45
C ILE A 34 23.36 -18.87 -16.65
N LEU A 35 22.37 -17.97 -16.65
CA LEU A 35 20.97 -18.33 -16.90
C LEU A 35 20.73 -18.73 -18.38
N ASP A 36 21.39 -18.06 -19.31
CA ASP A 36 21.27 -18.38 -20.74
C ASP A 36 21.98 -19.69 -21.10
N ALA A 37 23.10 -20.01 -20.44
CA ALA A 37 23.76 -21.30 -20.60
C ALA A 37 22.93 -22.47 -20.01
N ALA A 38 22.16 -22.25 -18.94
CA ALA A 38 21.29 -23.25 -18.35
C ALA A 38 20.01 -23.50 -19.18
N LYS A 39 19.50 -22.48 -19.89
CA LYS A 39 18.36 -22.63 -20.80
C LYS A 39 18.71 -23.39 -22.09
N VAL A 40 19.91 -23.25 -22.59
CA VAL A 40 20.39 -23.99 -23.77
C VAL A 40 20.56 -25.49 -23.46
N SER A 41 20.88 -25.85 -22.22
CA SER A 41 21.02 -27.25 -21.80
C SER A 41 19.68 -27.97 -21.53
N ALA A 42 18.59 -27.24 -21.32
CA ALA A 42 17.26 -27.81 -21.06
C ALA A 42 16.40 -27.95 -22.34
N ALA A 43 16.84 -27.40 -23.47
CA ALA A 43 16.09 -27.41 -24.73
C ALA A 43 16.57 -28.47 -25.76
N SER A 44 17.56 -29.29 -25.42
CA SER A 44 18.10 -30.31 -26.34
C SER A 44 17.65 -31.74 -25.99
N GLY A 45 16.34 -31.90 -25.93
CA GLY A 45 15.70 -33.21 -25.90
C GLY A 45 14.71 -33.34 -27.05
N GLY A 46 15.18 -33.34 -28.30
CA GLY A 46 14.33 -33.55 -29.46
C GLY A 46 15.18 -33.62 -30.74
N ASN A 47 15.16 -34.78 -31.36
CA ASN A 47 15.86 -35.13 -32.59
C ASN A 47 15.65 -34.14 -33.74
N SER A 48 16.73 -33.60 -34.28
CA SER A 48 16.89 -33.35 -35.74
C SER A 48 18.33 -32.85 -36.01
N GLU A 49 18.93 -33.36 -37.06
CA GLU A 49 20.31 -33.24 -37.51
C GLU A 49 20.78 -31.78 -37.72
N PRO A 50 22.09 -31.48 -37.48
CA PRO A 50 22.65 -30.16 -37.70
C PRO A 50 23.31 -30.04 -39.06
N LYS A 51 22.94 -28.99 -39.80
CA LYS A 51 23.73 -28.48 -40.94
C LYS A 51 24.92 -27.67 -40.42
N GLN A 52 26.06 -27.89 -41.11
CA GLN A 52 27.38 -27.30 -40.87
C GLN A 52 27.43 -25.78 -40.86
N GLY A 53 28.28 -25.26 -39.98
CA GLY A 53 29.19 -24.17 -40.26
C GLY A 53 28.81 -22.80 -39.71
N GLN A 54 29.30 -22.50 -38.49
CA GLN A 54 29.97 -21.21 -38.25
C GLN A 54 30.79 -21.27 -36.96
N ARG A 55 32.06 -20.90 -37.09
CA ARG A 55 33.05 -20.88 -36.04
C ARG A 55 32.69 -19.85 -34.96
N LEU A 56 32.58 -20.26 -33.75
CA LEU A 56 32.67 -19.40 -32.54
C LEU A 56 34.12 -19.29 -32.11
N GLN A 57 34.79 -18.24 -32.61
CA GLN A 57 35.96 -17.68 -31.97
C GLN A 57 35.49 -16.58 -31.01
N SER A 58 35.82 -16.74 -29.77
CA SER A 58 36.08 -15.77 -28.71
C SER A 58 35.38 -16.09 -27.38
N ALA A 59 35.95 -16.98 -26.65
CA ALA A 59 35.90 -16.98 -25.20
C ALA A 59 37.21 -17.54 -24.64
N ARG A 60 38.30 -16.82 -24.91
CA ARG A 60 39.54 -17.01 -24.15
C ARG A 60 39.70 -15.85 -23.19
N GLY A 61 39.65 -16.15 -21.92
CA GLY A 61 40.01 -15.20 -20.89
C GLY A 61 39.38 -15.54 -19.55
N PHE A 62 40.18 -16.14 -18.70
CA PHE A 62 40.02 -16.41 -17.27
C PHE A 62 39.75 -17.87 -16.88
N CYS A 63 40.82 -18.66 -16.99
CA CYS A 63 41.09 -19.70 -16.01
C CYS A 63 42.63 -19.90 -15.96
N PRO A 64 43.28 -19.86 -14.82
CA PRO A 64 44.71 -20.13 -14.75
C PRO A 64 44.95 -21.64 -14.76
N ARG A 65 45.72 -22.05 -15.74
CA ARG A 65 46.57 -23.25 -15.83
C ARG A 65 46.06 -24.52 -15.17
N SER A 66 45.40 -25.38 -15.95
CA SER A 66 45.76 -26.77 -16.06
C SER A 66 45.35 -27.28 -17.45
N THR A 67 46.33 -27.64 -18.23
CA THR A 67 46.23 -28.19 -19.58
C THR A 67 45.45 -29.49 -19.53
N MET A 68 44.24 -29.52 -20.08
CA MET A 68 43.59 -30.74 -20.54
C MET A 68 43.16 -30.51 -22.00
N ARG A 69 43.88 -31.16 -22.90
CA ARG A 69 43.49 -31.36 -24.29
C ARG A 69 42.20 -32.19 -24.29
N VAL A 70 41.18 -31.66 -24.93
CA VAL A 70 39.99 -32.39 -25.34
C VAL A 70 40.38 -33.22 -26.57
N PRO A 71 40.25 -34.54 -26.62
CA PRO A 71 40.42 -35.28 -27.84
C PRO A 71 39.30 -34.98 -28.80
N GLN A 72 39.65 -34.67 -30.05
CA GLN A 72 38.73 -34.65 -31.17
C GLN A 72 38.16 -36.04 -31.43
N PRO A 73 36.92 -36.16 -31.92
CA PRO A 73 36.34 -37.43 -32.35
C PRO A 73 36.70 -37.65 -33.83
N ASP A 74 37.85 -38.21 -34.08
CA ASP A 74 38.14 -38.90 -35.36
C ASP A 74 38.38 -40.38 -35.02
N ILE A 75 37.82 -41.23 -35.87
CA ILE A 75 37.92 -42.71 -35.86
C ILE A 75 36.68 -43.38 -35.22
N ILE A 76 35.63 -43.50 -36.01
CA ILE A 76 34.74 -44.66 -36.01
C ILE A 76 34.56 -45.04 -37.48
N GLU A 77 35.47 -45.83 -37.97
CA GLU A 77 35.25 -46.83 -39.05
C GLU A 77 35.97 -48.10 -38.65
N HIS A 78 35.24 -49.23 -38.73
CA HIS A 78 35.59 -50.59 -38.41
C HIS A 78 35.53 -50.98 -36.95
N PHE A 79 34.44 -51.63 -36.56
CA PHE A 79 34.40 -53.04 -36.12
C PHE A 79 32.97 -53.43 -35.74
N GLY A 80 32.42 -54.38 -36.47
CA GLY A 80 31.20 -55.06 -36.06
C GLY A 80 31.49 -55.95 -34.84
N ASN A 81 30.63 -55.87 -33.89
CA ASN A 81 29.98 -56.89 -33.10
C ASN A 81 29.29 -56.19 -31.91
N ALA A 82 27.99 -56.41 -31.85
CA ALA A 82 27.18 -56.09 -30.73
C ALA A 82 27.62 -56.99 -29.54
N ASP A 83 27.98 -56.34 -28.45
CA ASP A 83 27.96 -56.81 -27.05
C ASP A 83 29.17 -56.29 -26.24
N ALA A 84 29.23 -55.02 -26.01
CA ALA A 84 29.89 -54.42 -24.83
C ALA A 84 29.84 -52.89 -24.96
N VAL A 85 28.78 -52.27 -24.46
CA VAL A 85 28.81 -50.84 -24.16
C VAL A 85 29.62 -50.67 -22.86
N PRO A 86 30.83 -50.06 -22.91
CA PRO A 86 31.56 -49.79 -21.68
C PRO A 86 30.79 -48.78 -20.87
N GLN A 87 30.38 -49.15 -19.66
CA GLN A 87 29.83 -48.16 -18.72
C GLN A 87 30.89 -47.08 -18.46
N PRO A 88 30.52 -45.81 -18.47
CA PRO A 88 31.45 -44.72 -18.17
C PRO A 88 31.95 -44.91 -16.73
N PRO A 89 33.27 -44.72 -16.46
CA PRO A 89 33.83 -44.96 -15.15
C PRO A 89 33.12 -44.13 -14.09
N GLU A 90 32.71 -44.70 -12.98
CA GLU A 90 31.97 -44.10 -11.86
C GLU A 90 32.55 -42.75 -11.39
N ARG A 91 33.84 -42.54 -11.58
CA ARG A 91 34.52 -41.26 -11.29
C ARG A 91 34.08 -40.09 -12.18
N CYS A 92 33.57 -40.29 -13.41
CA CYS A 92 33.05 -39.23 -14.27
C CYS A 92 31.62 -38.82 -13.87
N LEU A 93 30.80 -39.75 -13.40
CA LEU A 93 29.46 -39.49 -12.89
C LEU A 93 29.51 -38.71 -11.57
N SER A 94 30.45 -39.03 -10.67
CA SER A 94 30.63 -38.31 -9.40
C SER A 94 31.11 -36.87 -9.58
N ARG A 95 31.97 -36.58 -10.59
CA ARG A 95 32.39 -35.22 -10.92
C ARG A 95 31.26 -34.37 -11.52
N LYS A 96 30.44 -34.94 -12.43
CA LYS A 96 29.25 -34.23 -12.96
C LYS A 96 28.21 -34.00 -11.86
N ALA A 97 27.96 -34.97 -11.00
CA ALA A 97 27.08 -34.81 -9.84
C ALA A 97 27.62 -33.75 -8.85
N GLY A 98 28.93 -33.69 -8.62
CA GLY A 98 29.57 -32.70 -7.77
C GLY A 98 29.47 -31.28 -8.33
N ILE A 99 29.65 -31.09 -9.65
CA ILE A 99 29.49 -29.80 -10.32
C ILE A 99 28.03 -29.33 -10.29
N VAL A 100 27.07 -30.22 -10.59
CA VAL A 100 25.62 -29.93 -10.52
C VAL A 100 25.22 -29.61 -9.07
N ARG A 101 25.70 -30.34 -8.08
CA ARG A 101 25.44 -30.07 -6.67
C ARG A 101 26.05 -28.75 -6.19
N CYS A 102 27.26 -28.41 -6.67
CA CYS A 102 27.89 -27.12 -6.40
C CYS A 102 27.14 -25.93 -7.07
N CYS A 103 26.64 -26.11 -8.29
CA CYS A 103 25.83 -25.11 -8.97
C CYS A 103 24.45 -24.94 -8.30
N LEU A 104 23.81 -26.04 -7.88
CA LEU A 104 22.55 -26.00 -7.15
C LEU A 104 22.71 -25.34 -5.77
N ASN A 105 23.80 -25.63 -5.07
CA ASN A 105 24.09 -25.03 -3.75
C ASN A 105 24.41 -23.53 -3.88
N LYS A 106 25.14 -23.10 -4.93
CA LYS A 106 25.36 -21.69 -5.23
C LYS A 106 24.05 -20.98 -5.62
N LYS A 107 23.15 -21.64 -6.39
CA LYS A 107 21.85 -21.11 -6.77
C LYS A 107 20.95 -20.96 -5.55
N GLY A 108 20.89 -21.95 -4.67
CA GLY A 108 20.14 -21.88 -3.41
C GLY A 108 20.63 -20.73 -2.51
N LYS A 109 21.94 -20.60 -2.32
CA LYS A 109 22.53 -19.51 -1.53
C LYS A 109 22.29 -18.12 -2.15
N TYR A 110 22.24 -18.03 -3.48
CA TYR A 110 21.94 -16.79 -4.20
C TYR A 110 20.46 -16.42 -4.06
N GLU A 111 19.55 -17.39 -4.18
CA GLU A 111 18.11 -17.20 -3.96
C GLU A 111 17.81 -16.81 -2.50
N GLU A 112 18.54 -17.38 -1.55
CA GLU A 112 18.43 -17.06 -0.12
C GLU A 112 18.87 -15.61 0.17
N ILE A 113 19.95 -15.14 -0.45
CA ILE A 113 20.42 -13.75 -0.34
C ILE A 113 19.41 -12.78 -0.96
N ILE A 114 18.84 -13.10 -2.12
CA ILE A 114 17.81 -12.28 -2.77
C ILE A 114 16.56 -12.21 -1.91
N MET A 115 16.13 -13.37 -1.38
CA MET A 115 14.96 -13.44 -0.50
C MET A 115 15.17 -12.63 0.79
N SER A 116 16.34 -12.72 1.40
CA SER A 116 16.69 -11.95 2.59
C SER A 116 16.66 -10.43 2.32
N ARG A 117 17.21 -9.98 1.18
CA ARG A 117 17.17 -8.56 0.77
C ARG A 117 15.75 -8.09 0.50
N PHE A 118 14.94 -8.89 -0.16
CA PHE A 118 13.53 -8.62 -0.42
C PHE A 118 12.74 -8.48 0.88
N LEU A 119 12.85 -9.44 1.81
CA LEU A 119 12.19 -9.39 3.11
C LEU A 119 12.63 -8.18 3.93
N LYS A 120 13.91 -7.84 3.91
CA LYS A 120 14.43 -6.65 4.61
C LYS A 120 13.82 -5.36 4.05
N SER A 121 13.71 -5.22 2.73
CA SER A 121 13.08 -4.07 2.09
C SER A 121 11.57 -4.01 2.36
N LEU A 122 10.88 -5.15 2.29
CA LEU A 122 9.47 -5.28 2.60
C LEU A 122 9.19 -4.88 4.05
N CYS A 123 9.90 -5.44 5.01
CA CYS A 123 9.72 -5.16 6.44
C CYS A 123 10.07 -3.70 6.78
N LYS A 124 11.03 -3.10 6.11
CA LYS A 124 11.43 -1.70 6.32
C LYS A 124 10.29 -0.70 6.05
N ILE A 125 9.37 -1.04 5.15
CA ILE A 125 8.20 -0.22 4.83
C ILE A 125 6.96 -0.79 5.53
N ALA A 126 6.69 -2.09 5.42
CA ALA A 126 5.47 -2.70 5.90
C ALA A 126 5.34 -2.59 7.42
N LEU A 127 6.39 -2.92 8.19
CA LEU A 127 6.31 -2.95 9.65
C LEU A 127 6.00 -1.59 10.28
N PRO A 128 6.70 -0.48 9.92
CA PRO A 128 6.35 0.83 10.47
C PRO A 128 4.93 1.28 10.08
N VAL A 129 4.49 1.03 8.84
CA VAL A 129 3.13 1.41 8.40
C VAL A 129 2.07 0.59 9.12
N THR A 130 2.30 -0.72 9.30
CA THR A 130 1.45 -1.59 10.12
C THR A 130 1.31 -1.08 11.54
N LEU A 131 2.44 -0.85 12.21
CA LEU A 131 2.45 -0.34 13.59
C LEU A 131 1.78 1.03 13.70
N GLN A 132 1.97 1.91 12.72
CA GLN A 132 1.28 3.20 12.65
C GLN A 132 -0.25 3.03 12.56
N SER A 133 -0.72 2.13 11.70
CA SER A 133 -2.16 1.89 11.52
C SER A 133 -2.80 1.25 12.77
N MET A 134 -2.13 0.27 13.37
CA MET A 134 -2.58 -0.34 14.63
C MET A 134 -2.64 0.69 15.76
N LEU A 135 -1.63 1.54 15.86
CA LEU A 135 -1.56 2.60 16.86
C LEU A 135 -2.72 3.59 16.70
N GLN A 136 -3.00 4.02 15.46
CA GLN A 136 -4.12 4.94 15.18
C GLN A 136 -5.48 4.33 15.55
N SER A 137 -5.69 3.04 15.27
CA SER A 137 -6.93 2.35 15.65
C SER A 137 -7.08 2.23 17.16
N SER A 138 -6.02 1.86 17.87
CA SER A 138 -6.02 1.76 19.34
C SER A 138 -6.24 3.12 20.00
N PHE A 139 -5.65 4.16 19.45
CA PHE A 139 -5.76 5.52 19.96
C PHE A 139 -7.19 6.07 19.87
N SER A 140 -7.87 5.85 18.75
CA SER A 140 -9.27 6.26 18.59
C SER A 140 -10.18 5.69 19.68
N ILE A 141 -9.88 4.48 20.17
CA ILE A 141 -10.62 3.84 21.28
C ILE A 141 -10.35 4.59 22.60
N VAL A 142 -9.09 4.91 22.90
CA VAL A 142 -8.70 5.62 24.13
C VAL A 142 -9.34 7.01 24.17
N ASP A 143 -9.30 7.74 23.06
CA ASP A 143 -9.90 9.06 22.92
C ASP A 143 -11.43 9.02 23.15
N GLN A 144 -12.12 8.05 22.54
CA GLN A 144 -13.55 7.84 22.76
C GLN A 144 -13.90 7.51 24.21
N ILE A 145 -13.09 6.68 24.89
CA ILE A 145 -13.31 6.36 26.31
C ILE A 145 -13.16 7.61 27.19
N MET A 146 -12.17 8.45 26.94
CA MET A 146 -11.94 9.67 27.72
C MET A 146 -13.07 10.69 27.52
N ILE A 147 -13.52 10.89 26.27
CA ILE A 147 -14.65 11.77 25.94
C ILE A 147 -15.96 11.18 26.51
N GLY A 148 -16.06 9.85 26.54
CA GLY A 148 -17.20 9.12 27.09
C GLY A 148 -17.52 9.47 28.54
N GLN A 149 -16.51 9.83 29.31
CA GLN A 149 -16.71 10.23 30.71
C GLN A 149 -17.34 11.62 30.87
N LEU A 150 -17.44 12.41 29.79
CA LEU A 150 -18.09 13.72 29.79
C LEU A 150 -19.60 13.69 29.60
N GLY A 151 -20.20 12.51 29.37
CA GLY A 151 -21.62 12.30 29.20
C GLY A 151 -22.10 12.22 27.75
N GLU A 152 -23.37 11.83 27.57
CA GLU A 152 -23.94 11.44 26.26
C GLU A 152 -23.94 12.57 25.23
N THR A 153 -24.22 13.81 25.63
CA THR A 153 -24.24 14.98 24.74
C THR A 153 -22.86 15.21 24.11
N ASN A 154 -21.80 15.10 24.93
CA ASN A 154 -20.42 15.31 24.48
C ASN A 154 -19.95 14.19 23.54
N ILE A 155 -20.27 12.93 23.84
CA ILE A 155 -19.97 11.77 22.98
C ILE A 155 -20.65 11.94 21.63
N SER A 156 -21.96 12.27 21.63
CA SER A 156 -22.75 12.46 20.41
C SER A 156 -22.21 13.61 19.57
N ALA A 157 -21.86 14.75 20.19
CA ALA A 157 -21.29 15.90 19.51
C ALA A 157 -19.94 15.55 18.82
N VAL A 158 -19.02 14.89 19.54
CA VAL A 158 -17.72 14.47 18.98
C VAL A 158 -17.91 13.41 17.89
N GLY A 159 -18.84 12.47 18.07
CA GLY A 159 -19.16 11.47 17.07
C GLY A 159 -19.63 12.08 15.74
N LEU A 160 -20.53 13.06 15.80
CA LEU A 160 -21.00 13.76 14.59
C LEU A 160 -19.88 14.56 13.90
N CYS A 161 -19.06 15.29 14.66
CA CYS A 161 -17.88 15.97 14.13
C CYS A 161 -16.88 14.97 13.51
N GLY A 162 -16.73 13.79 14.13
CA GLY A 162 -15.90 12.69 13.65
C GLY A 162 -16.34 12.16 12.29
N ASN A 163 -17.65 12.05 12.02
CA ASN A 163 -18.16 11.62 10.72
C ASN A 163 -17.73 12.57 9.59
N PHE A 164 -17.79 13.88 9.81
CA PHE A 164 -17.30 14.87 8.83
C PHE A 164 -15.78 14.80 8.67
N SER A 165 -15.04 14.68 9.77
CA SER A 165 -13.58 14.54 9.75
C SER A 165 -13.14 13.25 9.04
N LEU A 166 -13.95 12.18 9.08
CA LEU A 166 -13.72 10.95 8.33
C LEU A 166 -13.77 11.20 6.81
N ILE A 167 -14.76 11.98 6.34
CA ILE A 167 -14.85 12.36 4.92
C ILE A 167 -13.55 13.09 4.50
N PHE A 168 -13.11 14.06 5.29
CA PHE A 168 -11.84 14.75 5.06
C PHE A 168 -10.65 13.79 4.99
N SER A 169 -10.53 12.88 5.95
CA SER A 169 -9.45 11.90 6.01
C SER A 169 -9.41 10.98 4.79
N VAL A 170 -10.58 10.56 4.30
CA VAL A 170 -10.72 9.75 3.08
C VAL A 170 -10.25 10.53 1.85
N MET A 171 -10.62 11.80 1.74
CA MET A 171 -10.22 12.65 0.61
C MET A 171 -8.72 12.91 0.59
N ILE A 172 -8.13 13.27 1.72
CA ILE A 172 -6.67 13.44 1.84
C ILE A 172 -5.93 12.13 1.61
N GLY A 173 -6.48 11.01 2.09
CA GLY A 173 -5.95 9.68 1.81
C GLY A 173 -5.91 9.33 0.33
N ALA A 174 -6.90 9.78 -0.46
CA ALA A 174 -6.89 9.60 -1.92
C ALA A 174 -5.77 10.42 -2.59
N VAL A 175 -5.63 11.70 -2.23
CA VAL A 175 -4.53 12.56 -2.70
C VAL A 175 -3.17 11.95 -2.36
N SER A 176 -2.99 11.53 -1.10
CA SER A 176 -1.77 10.89 -0.60
C SER A 176 -1.45 9.56 -1.32
N THR A 177 -2.48 8.80 -1.74
CA THR A 177 -2.32 7.56 -2.50
C THR A 177 -1.79 7.85 -3.91
N VAL A 178 -2.38 8.81 -4.63
CA VAL A 178 -1.91 9.20 -5.98
C VAL A 178 -0.50 9.78 -5.91
N ALA A 179 -0.23 10.62 -4.91
CA ALA A 179 1.13 11.11 -4.65
C ALA A 179 2.12 9.95 -4.50
N GLY A 180 1.78 8.95 -3.67
CA GLY A 180 2.63 7.76 -3.46
C GLY A 180 2.87 6.94 -4.74
N ILE A 181 1.86 6.77 -5.59
CA ILE A 181 2.00 6.05 -6.88
C ILE A 181 2.99 6.78 -7.80
N LEU A 182 2.78 8.08 -8.03
CA LEU A 182 3.59 8.88 -8.94
C LEU A 182 5.01 9.03 -8.43
N ILE A 183 5.17 9.42 -7.17
CA ILE A 183 6.49 9.59 -6.54
C ILE A 183 7.28 8.28 -6.58
N ALA A 184 6.67 7.14 -6.27
CA ALA A 184 7.36 5.85 -6.30
C ALA A 184 7.84 5.49 -7.72
N GLN A 185 7.01 5.71 -8.74
CA GLN A 185 7.39 5.44 -10.13
C GLN A 185 8.50 6.39 -10.61
N PHE A 186 8.38 7.70 -10.39
CA PHE A 186 9.40 8.66 -10.81
C PHE A 186 10.72 8.49 -10.06
N ILE A 187 10.70 8.15 -8.76
CA ILE A 187 11.92 7.76 -8.03
C ILE A 187 12.53 6.49 -8.65
N GLY A 188 11.69 5.52 -9.05
CA GLY A 188 12.15 4.33 -9.74
C GLY A 188 12.82 4.63 -11.07
N ALA A 189 12.26 5.55 -11.84
CA ALA A 189 12.77 6.00 -13.14
C ALA A 189 14.00 6.93 -13.02
N GLU A 190 14.43 7.28 -11.79
CA GLU A 190 15.49 8.26 -11.51
C GLU A 190 15.15 9.69 -12.00
N GLU A 191 13.87 9.98 -12.20
CA GLU A 191 13.36 11.28 -12.64
C GLU A 191 13.00 12.17 -11.44
N SER A 192 14.02 12.65 -10.73
CA SER A 192 13.84 13.42 -9.50
C SER A 192 12.97 14.67 -9.67
N LYS A 193 13.04 15.36 -10.82
CA LYS A 193 12.23 16.57 -11.08
C LYS A 193 10.72 16.26 -11.15
N GLU A 194 10.34 15.18 -11.83
CA GLU A 194 8.94 14.75 -11.93
C GLU A 194 8.41 14.22 -10.59
N ALA A 195 9.28 13.56 -9.81
CA ALA A 195 8.95 13.14 -8.45
C ALA A 195 8.64 14.35 -7.55
N TRP A 196 9.46 15.41 -7.60
CA TRP A 196 9.22 16.66 -6.87
C TRP A 196 7.95 17.36 -7.37
N CYS A 197 7.73 17.45 -8.68
CA CYS A 197 6.51 18.01 -9.24
C CYS A 197 5.26 17.27 -8.74
N SER A 198 5.30 15.94 -8.70
CA SER A 198 4.20 15.11 -8.17
C SER A 198 3.94 15.40 -6.70
N PHE A 199 5.00 15.61 -5.91
CA PHE A 199 4.91 15.98 -4.51
C PHE A 199 4.29 17.38 -4.35
N ASP A 200 4.79 18.40 -5.07
CA ASP A 200 4.32 19.79 -4.97
C ASP A 200 2.85 19.93 -5.37
N VAL A 201 2.45 19.30 -6.49
CA VAL A 201 1.05 19.32 -6.94
C VAL A 201 0.14 18.63 -5.91
N SER A 202 0.58 17.50 -5.35
CA SER A 202 -0.18 16.80 -4.32
C SER A 202 -0.29 17.63 -3.04
N LEU A 203 0.78 18.32 -2.66
CA LEU A 203 0.81 19.19 -1.49
C LEU A 203 -0.16 20.37 -1.65
N ILE A 204 -0.15 21.03 -2.80
CA ILE A 204 -1.08 22.12 -3.10
C ILE A 204 -2.52 21.62 -3.13
N CYS A 205 -2.79 20.49 -3.79
CA CYS A 205 -4.12 19.89 -3.82
C CYS A 205 -4.61 19.56 -2.40
N GLY A 206 -3.74 19.00 -1.56
CA GLY A 206 -4.03 18.69 -0.15
C GLY A 206 -4.29 19.95 0.68
N ILE A 207 -3.53 21.02 0.49
CA ILE A 207 -3.74 22.30 1.19
C ILE A 207 -5.07 22.93 0.75
N ILE A 208 -5.36 23.01 -0.55
CA ILE A 208 -6.63 23.53 -1.05
C ILE A 208 -7.80 22.76 -0.44
N MET A 209 -7.74 21.42 -0.46
CA MET A 209 -8.76 20.57 0.13
C MET A 209 -8.92 20.83 1.63
N SER A 210 -7.82 20.94 2.37
CA SER A 210 -7.87 21.18 3.82
C SER A 210 -8.41 22.57 4.16
N VAL A 211 -8.10 23.58 3.36
CA VAL A 211 -8.66 24.94 3.52
C VAL A 211 -10.16 24.94 3.25
N LEU A 212 -10.64 24.24 2.22
CA LEU A 212 -12.08 24.13 1.95
C LEU A 212 -12.82 23.46 3.12
N PHE A 213 -12.27 22.38 3.67
CA PHE A 213 -12.85 21.70 4.83
C PHE A 213 -12.76 22.54 6.11
N LEU A 214 -11.64 23.25 6.31
CA LEU A 214 -11.48 24.20 7.42
C LEU A 214 -12.53 25.31 7.35
N LEU A 215 -12.73 25.92 6.19
CA LEU A 215 -13.73 26.95 6.00
C LEU A 215 -15.15 26.40 6.21
N ALA A 216 -15.46 25.22 5.68
CA ALA A 216 -16.76 24.58 5.88
C ALA A 216 -17.03 24.34 7.38
N ALA A 217 -16.10 23.69 8.09
CA ALA A 217 -16.26 23.34 9.50
C ALA A 217 -16.09 24.54 10.46
N GLY A 218 -15.32 25.55 10.07
CA GLY A 218 -15.08 26.76 10.87
C GLY A 218 -16.20 27.81 10.76
N VAL A 219 -16.70 28.01 9.52
CA VAL A 219 -17.73 29.05 9.24
C VAL A 219 -19.15 28.49 9.42
N PHE A 220 -19.40 27.25 8.98
CA PHE A 220 -20.74 26.65 8.94
C PHE A 220 -20.90 25.41 9.87
N PRO A 221 -20.29 25.37 11.08
CA PRO A 221 -20.32 24.18 11.91
C PRO A 221 -21.74 23.81 12.36
N SER A 222 -22.56 24.80 12.75
CA SER A 222 -23.93 24.57 13.21
C SER A 222 -24.84 24.04 12.09
N GLN A 223 -24.66 24.54 10.86
CA GLN A 223 -25.41 24.07 9.69
C GLN A 223 -25.05 22.63 9.35
N ILE A 224 -23.74 22.30 9.36
CA ILE A 224 -23.27 20.95 9.09
C ILE A 224 -23.80 19.98 10.16
N LEU A 225 -23.70 20.32 11.45
CA LEU A 225 -24.21 19.48 12.53
C LEU A 225 -25.74 19.38 12.51
N GLY A 226 -26.43 20.45 12.13
CA GLY A 226 -27.89 20.48 11.97
C GLY A 226 -28.43 19.53 10.89
N LEU A 227 -27.58 19.11 9.92
CA LEU A 227 -27.94 18.05 8.96
C LEU A 227 -28.03 16.66 9.62
N TYR A 228 -27.31 16.45 10.73
CA TYR A 228 -27.25 15.16 11.42
C TYR A 228 -28.23 15.07 12.58
N THR A 229 -28.50 16.19 13.29
CA THR A 229 -29.38 16.19 14.48
C THR A 229 -30.14 17.51 14.63
N LYS A 230 -31.35 17.42 15.21
CA LYS A 230 -32.16 18.57 15.59
C LYS A 230 -31.93 19.01 17.04
N ASP A 231 -31.16 18.26 17.82
CA ASP A 231 -30.86 18.59 19.21
C ASP A 231 -29.86 19.74 19.30
N MET A 232 -30.37 20.91 19.70
CA MET A 232 -29.58 22.14 19.81
C MET A 232 -28.48 22.06 20.87
N SER A 233 -28.61 21.22 21.88
CA SER A 233 -27.57 21.00 22.89
C SER A 233 -26.34 20.34 22.26
N ILE A 234 -26.55 19.28 21.46
CA ILE A 234 -25.51 18.58 20.71
C ILE A 234 -24.88 19.51 19.67
N VAL A 235 -25.71 20.28 18.93
CA VAL A 235 -25.22 21.22 17.91
C VAL A 235 -24.35 22.31 18.53
N ASN A 236 -24.75 22.91 19.64
CA ASN A 236 -23.99 23.97 20.30
C ASN A 236 -22.66 23.45 20.85
N THR A 237 -22.68 22.32 21.54
CA THR A 237 -21.48 21.66 22.07
C THR A 237 -20.53 21.26 20.96
N GLY A 238 -21.05 20.63 19.91
CA GLY A 238 -20.29 20.20 18.74
C GLY A 238 -19.69 21.36 17.94
N THR A 239 -20.39 22.49 17.84
CA THR A 239 -19.91 23.69 17.14
C THR A 239 -18.59 24.20 17.71
N VAL A 240 -18.46 24.23 19.03
CA VAL A 240 -17.24 24.68 19.71
C VAL A 240 -16.07 23.72 19.44
N TYR A 241 -16.33 22.43 19.59
CA TYR A 241 -15.35 21.36 19.30
C TYR A 241 -14.90 21.42 17.84
N PHE A 242 -15.86 21.50 16.91
CA PHE A 242 -15.64 21.42 15.49
C PHE A 242 -14.77 22.57 14.96
N ARG A 243 -15.00 23.81 15.41
CA ARG A 243 -14.18 24.98 15.05
C ARG A 243 -12.72 24.79 15.42
N ILE A 244 -12.43 24.21 16.58
CA ILE A 244 -11.06 24.01 17.03
C ILE A 244 -10.40 22.85 16.25
N VAL A 245 -11.10 21.71 16.11
CA VAL A 245 -10.58 20.55 15.39
C VAL A 245 -10.36 20.83 13.91
N ALA A 246 -11.20 21.67 13.30
CA ALA A 246 -11.03 22.07 11.89
C ALA A 246 -9.64 22.67 11.60
N LEU A 247 -9.03 23.39 12.55
CA LEU A 247 -7.67 23.91 12.42
C LEU A 247 -6.61 22.80 12.25
N SER A 248 -6.91 21.58 12.69
CA SER A 248 -6.00 20.44 12.53
C SER A 248 -5.98 19.84 11.12
N TYR A 249 -6.93 20.22 10.24
CA TYR A 249 -7.01 19.66 8.88
C TYR A 249 -5.80 20.02 8.03
N ILE A 250 -5.27 21.25 8.14
CA ILE A 250 -4.06 21.66 7.42
C ILE A 250 -2.84 20.84 7.85
N PRO A 251 -2.49 20.78 9.16
CA PRO A 251 -1.41 19.90 9.64
C PRO A 251 -1.58 18.44 9.20
N MET A 252 -2.79 17.89 9.25
CA MET A 252 -3.07 16.52 8.82
C MET A 252 -2.79 16.32 7.33
N ALA A 253 -3.23 17.22 6.45
CA ALA A 253 -3.01 17.11 5.02
C ALA A 253 -1.53 17.14 4.67
N VAL A 254 -0.79 18.13 5.19
CA VAL A 254 0.64 18.28 4.95
C VAL A 254 1.40 17.03 5.46
N SER A 255 1.10 16.59 6.68
CA SER A 255 1.72 15.40 7.28
C SER A 255 1.51 14.14 6.45
N ASN A 256 0.29 13.93 5.89
CA ASN A 256 -0.02 12.77 5.07
C ASN A 256 0.81 12.74 3.76
N ILE A 257 0.96 13.88 3.10
CA ILE A 257 1.69 13.97 1.83
C ILE A 257 3.20 13.85 2.06
N LEU A 258 3.75 14.51 3.08
CA LEU A 258 5.15 14.32 3.50
C LEU A 258 5.43 12.86 3.87
N SER A 259 4.50 12.20 4.56
CA SER A 259 4.61 10.78 4.90
C SER A 259 4.63 9.89 3.66
N SER A 260 3.91 10.24 2.58
CA SER A 260 3.96 9.50 1.31
C SER A 260 5.33 9.60 0.66
N TRP A 261 5.94 10.79 0.64
CA TRP A 261 7.33 10.97 0.17
C TRP A 261 8.30 10.11 0.97
N LEU A 262 8.25 10.22 2.31
CA LEU A 262 9.14 9.47 3.20
C LEU A 262 8.99 7.95 3.02
N ARG A 263 7.76 7.45 2.84
CA ARG A 263 7.52 6.02 2.52
C ARG A 263 8.12 5.62 1.19
N CYS A 264 7.99 6.45 0.15
CA CYS A 264 8.61 6.19 -1.16
C CYS A 264 10.14 6.18 -1.10
N LYS A 265 10.75 6.98 -0.21
CA LYS A 265 12.20 6.97 0.09
C LYS A 265 12.61 5.89 1.10
N GLU A 266 11.69 5.01 1.53
CA GLU A 266 11.91 3.94 2.51
C GLU A 266 12.23 4.40 3.94
N TYR A 267 11.86 5.63 4.29
CA TYR A 267 11.96 6.20 5.63
C TYR A 267 10.61 6.11 6.39
N ALA A 268 9.86 5.01 6.22
CA ALA A 268 8.55 4.82 6.83
C ALA A 268 8.55 4.86 8.37
N THR A 269 9.70 4.65 8.99
CA THR A 269 9.87 4.74 10.45
C THR A 269 9.64 6.17 10.96
N ILE A 270 9.94 7.22 10.18
CA ILE A 270 9.75 8.61 10.60
C ILE A 270 8.26 8.95 10.81
N PRO A 271 7.35 8.70 9.85
CA PRO A 271 5.92 8.89 10.07
C PRO A 271 5.36 8.03 11.21
N PHE A 272 5.87 6.82 11.41
CA PHE A 272 5.48 5.98 12.54
C PHE A 272 5.85 6.63 13.88
N LEU A 273 7.10 7.06 14.06
CA LEU A 273 7.56 7.70 15.30
C LEU A 273 6.83 9.03 15.55
N ALA A 274 6.57 9.81 14.50
CA ALA A 274 5.78 11.03 14.60
C ALA A 274 4.36 10.75 15.11
N SER A 275 3.69 9.74 14.55
CA SER A 275 2.36 9.33 14.97
C SER A 275 2.37 8.79 16.41
N PHE A 276 3.39 8.01 16.77
CA PHE A 276 3.54 7.49 18.14
C PHE A 276 3.69 8.63 19.17
N GLY A 277 4.56 9.61 18.89
CA GLY A 277 4.70 10.79 19.73
C GLY A 277 3.42 11.62 19.80
N ALA A 278 2.72 11.80 18.68
CA ALA A 278 1.45 12.53 18.64
C ALA A 278 0.36 11.87 19.48
N VAL A 279 0.30 10.53 19.51
CA VAL A 279 -0.62 9.77 20.37
C VAL A 279 -0.32 10.01 21.85
N ILE A 280 0.94 9.96 22.26
CA ILE A 280 1.34 10.22 23.66
C ILE A 280 0.98 11.66 24.04
N VAL A 281 1.30 12.64 23.21
CA VAL A 281 0.98 14.06 23.43
C VAL A 281 -0.53 14.25 23.55
N ASN A 282 -1.31 13.66 22.62
CA ASN A 282 -2.76 13.80 22.65
C ASN A 282 -3.38 13.17 23.91
N THR A 283 -3.04 11.91 24.24
CA THR A 283 -3.56 11.23 25.43
C THR A 283 -3.19 11.99 26.71
N GLY A 284 -1.94 12.46 26.81
CA GLY A 284 -1.49 13.27 27.94
C GLY A 284 -2.25 14.59 28.07
N LEU A 285 -2.40 15.32 26.97
CA LEU A 285 -3.14 16.59 26.95
C LEU A 285 -4.65 16.36 27.18
N ASN A 286 -5.24 15.29 26.66
CA ASN A 286 -6.63 14.93 26.96
C ASN A 286 -6.80 14.74 28.47
N TYR A 287 -5.91 13.99 29.13
CA TYR A 287 -5.98 13.79 30.57
C TYR A 287 -5.86 15.10 31.37
N LEU A 288 -4.96 15.99 30.94
CA LEU A 288 -4.75 17.29 31.60
C LEU A 288 -5.91 18.26 31.36
N LEU A 289 -6.35 18.44 30.13
CA LEU A 289 -7.28 19.48 29.71
C LEU A 289 -8.75 19.08 29.87
N ILE A 290 -9.09 17.79 29.67
CA ILE A 290 -10.47 17.31 29.88
C ILE A 290 -10.81 17.34 31.36
N PHE A 291 -9.92 16.79 32.21
CA PHE A 291 -10.19 16.57 33.63
C PHE A 291 -9.61 17.65 34.55
N GLY A 292 -8.89 18.64 34.01
CA GLY A 292 -8.30 19.71 34.80
C GLY A 292 -7.29 19.24 35.85
N LYS A 293 -6.43 18.27 35.50
CA LYS A 293 -5.42 17.74 36.44
C LYS A 293 -4.15 18.58 36.44
N PHE A 294 -3.35 18.46 37.52
CA PHE A 294 -2.07 19.14 37.68
C PHE A 294 -2.14 20.69 37.56
N GLY A 295 -3.26 21.31 37.96
CA GLY A 295 -3.43 22.76 37.90
C GLY A 295 -3.89 23.33 36.57
N PHE A 296 -4.14 22.47 35.57
CA PHE A 296 -4.75 22.90 34.33
C PHE A 296 -6.25 23.14 34.48
N PRO A 297 -6.85 24.11 33.74
CA PRO A 297 -8.29 24.33 33.77
C PRO A 297 -9.04 23.12 33.19
N CYS A 298 -10.17 22.76 33.81
CA CYS A 298 -11.08 21.76 33.29
C CYS A 298 -11.79 22.35 32.06
N MET A 299 -11.42 21.93 30.86
CA MET A 299 -11.94 22.45 29.58
C MET A 299 -12.93 21.50 28.92
N GLU A 300 -13.15 20.31 29.49
CA GLU A 300 -14.06 19.29 28.95
C GLU A 300 -13.82 19.04 27.45
N ILE A 301 -14.88 19.15 26.62
CA ILE A 301 -14.84 18.92 25.16
C ILE A 301 -13.90 19.88 24.42
N LYS A 302 -13.75 21.12 24.91
CA LYS A 302 -12.78 22.07 24.35
C LYS A 302 -11.35 21.58 24.55
N GLY A 303 -11.09 21.00 25.71
CA GLY A 303 -9.80 20.40 26.06
C GLY A 303 -9.42 19.27 25.10
N ALA A 304 -10.38 18.40 24.77
CA ALA A 304 -10.18 17.33 23.78
C ALA A 304 -9.85 17.88 22.37
N ALA A 305 -10.56 18.94 21.94
CA ALA A 305 -10.31 19.58 20.64
C ALA A 305 -8.91 20.23 20.56
N ILE A 306 -8.49 20.91 21.62
CA ILE A 306 -7.15 21.53 21.74
C ILE A 306 -6.06 20.47 21.76
N ALA A 307 -6.25 19.38 22.52
CA ALA A 307 -5.31 18.26 22.57
C ALA A 307 -5.11 17.63 21.17
N THR A 308 -6.21 17.47 20.41
CA THR A 308 -6.14 16.99 19.02
C THR A 308 -5.37 17.96 18.13
N LEU A 309 -5.63 19.25 18.21
CA LEU A 309 -4.91 20.26 17.42
C LEU A 309 -3.42 20.27 17.74
N ILE A 310 -3.04 20.29 19.00
CA ILE A 310 -1.62 20.31 19.44
C ILE A 310 -0.92 19.03 19.01
N SER A 311 -1.55 17.87 19.15
CA SER A 311 -0.95 16.60 18.74
C SER A 311 -0.73 16.51 17.22
N GLN A 312 -1.63 17.07 16.42
CA GLN A 312 -1.47 17.14 14.97
C GLN A 312 -0.37 18.14 14.55
N LEU A 313 -0.23 19.24 15.25
CA LEU A 313 0.89 20.17 15.06
C LEU A 313 2.23 19.50 15.44
N PHE A 314 2.28 18.78 16.56
CA PHE A 314 3.45 18.01 16.96
C PHE A 314 3.83 16.97 15.88
N ASN A 315 2.85 16.22 15.38
CA ASN A 315 3.04 15.26 14.30
C ASN A 315 3.64 15.92 13.05
N LEU A 316 3.08 17.07 12.64
CA LEU A 316 3.58 17.83 11.50
C LEU A 316 5.03 18.28 11.71
N VAL A 317 5.35 18.89 12.85
CA VAL A 317 6.70 19.40 13.14
C VAL A 317 7.70 18.25 13.10
N PHE A 318 7.38 17.11 13.73
CA PHE A 318 8.26 15.95 13.73
C PHE A 318 8.50 15.39 12.31
N ILE A 319 7.43 15.28 11.51
CA ILE A 319 7.53 14.82 10.12
C ILE A 319 8.34 15.80 9.27
N VAL A 320 8.16 17.11 9.43
CA VAL A 320 8.93 18.14 8.70
C VAL A 320 10.41 18.04 9.06
N ILE A 321 10.75 17.92 10.33
CA ILE A 321 12.15 17.72 10.76
C ILE A 321 12.73 16.46 10.10
N GLY A 322 12.02 15.33 10.17
CA GLY A 322 12.44 14.08 9.55
C GLY A 322 12.58 14.19 8.04
N PHE A 323 11.68 14.91 7.37
CA PHE A 323 11.72 15.17 5.94
C PHE A 323 12.96 15.99 5.54
N VAL A 324 13.25 17.07 6.26
CA VAL A 324 14.44 17.91 6.01
C VAL A 324 15.72 17.12 6.23
N LEU A 325 15.79 16.30 7.29
CA LEU A 325 16.94 15.44 7.55
C LEU A 325 17.14 14.38 6.44
N CYS A 326 16.03 13.81 5.94
CA CYS A 326 16.06 12.86 4.84
C CYS A 326 16.60 13.50 3.56
N ILE A 327 16.10 14.68 3.18
CA ILE A 327 16.56 15.42 2.00
C ILE A 327 18.06 15.73 2.10
N LYS A 328 18.54 16.21 3.25
CA LYS A 328 19.96 16.50 3.47
C LYS A 328 20.83 15.25 3.36
N LYS A 329 20.36 14.13 3.90
CA LYS A 329 21.06 12.85 3.88
C LYS A 329 21.17 12.27 2.46
N ASP A 330 20.09 12.33 1.70
CA ASP A 330 20.04 11.78 0.33
C ASP A 330 20.70 12.74 -0.70
N GLY A 331 21.02 13.96 -0.31
CA GLY A 331 21.56 14.99 -1.21
C GLY A 331 20.53 15.46 -2.25
N ASP A 332 19.25 15.23 -2.00
CA ASP A 332 18.17 15.65 -2.89
C ASP A 332 18.14 17.20 -2.95
N LYS A 333 17.94 17.73 -4.15
CA LYS A 333 17.71 19.17 -4.35
C LYS A 333 16.22 19.38 -4.58
N PRO A 334 15.48 19.97 -3.62
CA PRO A 334 14.08 20.32 -3.82
C PRO A 334 13.98 21.28 -5.01
N VAL A 335 13.13 20.95 -5.96
CA VAL A 335 12.84 21.80 -7.11
C VAL A 335 11.36 22.07 -7.07
N LEU A 336 10.97 23.31 -6.72
CA LEU A 336 9.58 23.72 -6.81
C LEU A 336 9.18 23.75 -8.29
N SER A 337 8.33 22.84 -8.69
CA SER A 337 7.85 22.72 -10.07
C SER A 337 6.41 22.29 -10.11
N LEU A 338 5.57 23.11 -10.74
CA LEU A 338 4.14 22.81 -10.94
C LEU A 338 3.85 22.35 -12.37
N HIS A 339 4.87 22.20 -13.19
CA HIS A 339 4.75 21.79 -14.59
C HIS A 339 5.27 20.38 -14.77
N PHE A 340 4.34 19.45 -14.93
CA PHE A 340 4.65 18.11 -15.40
C PHE A 340 5.09 18.16 -16.86
N LYS A 341 6.14 17.41 -17.19
CA LYS A 341 6.54 17.18 -18.58
C LYS A 341 5.82 15.99 -19.19
N LYS A 342 5.52 14.99 -18.39
CA LYS A 342 4.98 13.69 -18.85
C LYS A 342 3.52 13.46 -18.47
N ILE A 343 3.05 14.03 -17.37
CA ILE A 343 1.68 13.87 -16.86
C ILE A 343 1.05 15.25 -16.74
N THR A 344 -0.15 15.42 -17.26
CA THR A 344 -0.90 16.68 -17.10
C THR A 344 -1.63 16.72 -15.75
N ILE A 345 -1.99 17.92 -15.27
CA ILE A 345 -2.85 18.08 -14.09
C ILE A 345 -4.18 17.35 -14.30
N ARG A 346 -4.68 17.30 -15.52
CA ARG A 346 -5.88 16.55 -15.88
C ARG A 346 -5.71 15.05 -15.60
N ASP A 347 -4.58 14.44 -16.01
CA ASP A 347 -4.31 13.03 -15.75
C ASP A 347 -4.19 12.74 -14.26
N TYR A 348 -3.57 13.66 -13.51
CA TYR A 348 -3.51 13.59 -12.05
C TYR A 348 -4.92 13.58 -11.42
N LEU A 349 -5.81 14.48 -11.86
CA LEU A 349 -7.19 14.51 -11.39
C LEU A 349 -7.99 13.26 -11.80
N ILE A 350 -7.77 12.74 -13.02
CA ILE A 350 -8.36 11.48 -13.49
C ILE A 350 -7.94 10.29 -12.61
N MET A 351 -6.74 10.30 -12.05
CA MET A 351 -6.28 9.26 -11.12
C MET A 351 -6.90 9.38 -9.72
N ILE A 352 -7.17 10.60 -9.23
CA ILE A 352 -7.77 10.82 -7.91
C ILE A 352 -9.26 10.48 -7.89
N MET A 353 -10.02 10.92 -8.91
CA MET A 353 -11.49 10.80 -8.93
C MET A 353 -11.99 9.36 -8.72
N PRO A 354 -11.44 8.33 -9.38
CA PRO A 354 -11.86 6.96 -9.12
C PRO A 354 -11.64 6.52 -7.66
N ILE A 355 -10.55 6.95 -7.04
CA ILE A 355 -10.27 6.61 -5.64
C ILE A 355 -11.29 7.28 -4.71
N LEU A 356 -11.60 8.55 -4.95
CA LEU A 356 -12.61 9.28 -4.17
C LEU A 356 -13.98 8.62 -4.31
N ILE A 357 -14.41 8.33 -5.52
CA ILE A 357 -15.70 7.68 -5.80
C ILE A 357 -15.76 6.30 -5.12
N SER A 358 -14.73 5.48 -5.29
CA SER A 358 -14.64 4.16 -4.67
C SER A 358 -14.78 4.24 -3.14
N LYS A 359 -14.05 5.15 -2.51
CA LYS A 359 -14.06 5.32 -1.05
C LYS A 359 -15.39 5.87 -0.53
N PHE A 360 -15.98 6.83 -1.24
CA PHE A 360 -17.28 7.38 -0.89
C PHE A 360 -18.39 6.32 -0.97
N LEU A 361 -18.44 5.59 -2.08
CA LEU A 361 -19.42 4.52 -2.28
C LEU A 361 -19.22 3.38 -1.29
N TRP A 362 -17.98 3.03 -0.97
CA TRP A 362 -17.71 2.04 0.08
C TRP A 362 -18.25 2.51 1.44
N SER A 363 -18.04 3.77 1.81
CA SER A 363 -18.56 4.33 3.07
C SER A 363 -20.09 4.33 3.10
N LEU A 364 -20.76 4.66 1.99
CA LEU A 364 -22.20 4.55 1.88
C LEU A 364 -22.68 3.09 2.05
N GLY A 365 -21.98 2.14 1.44
CA GLY A 365 -22.26 0.70 1.58
C GLY A 365 -22.27 0.26 3.04
N GLN A 366 -21.24 0.65 3.80
CA GLN A 366 -21.14 0.35 5.24
C GLN A 366 -22.32 0.92 6.06
N ASN A 367 -22.84 2.09 5.68
CA ASN A 367 -24.03 2.66 6.33
C ASN A 367 -25.30 1.84 6.02
N VAL A 368 -25.46 1.38 4.76
CA VAL A 368 -26.58 0.51 4.37
C VAL A 368 -26.52 -0.82 5.14
N GLU A 369 -25.34 -1.45 5.22
CA GLU A 369 -25.13 -2.68 5.98
C GLU A 369 -25.49 -2.50 7.46
N SER A 370 -25.02 -1.41 8.08
CA SER A 370 -25.32 -1.09 9.48
C SER A 370 -26.82 -0.86 9.71
N ALA A 371 -27.51 -0.23 8.75
CA ALA A 371 -28.94 -0.04 8.81
C ALA A 371 -29.70 -1.39 8.74
N VAL A 372 -29.27 -2.30 7.86
CA VAL A 372 -29.86 -3.66 7.78
C VAL A 372 -29.66 -4.41 9.10
N TYR A 373 -28.46 -4.36 9.70
CA TYR A 373 -28.20 -5.00 11.00
C TYR A 373 -29.07 -4.41 12.12
N GLY A 374 -29.31 -3.09 12.09
CA GLY A 374 -30.19 -2.41 13.02
C GLY A 374 -31.65 -2.91 12.91
N HIS A 375 -32.15 -3.17 11.68
CA HIS A 375 -33.49 -3.72 11.46
C HIS A 375 -33.62 -5.19 11.90
N LEU A 376 -32.51 -5.94 11.95
CA LEU A 376 -32.51 -7.30 12.48
C LEU A 376 -32.63 -7.36 14.01
N GLY A 377 -32.52 -6.22 14.70
CA GLY A 377 -32.64 -6.09 16.14
C GLY A 377 -31.43 -5.46 16.84
N THR A 378 -31.69 -4.85 17.99
CA THR A 378 -30.68 -4.12 18.77
C THR A 378 -29.52 -5.00 19.23
N SER A 379 -29.79 -6.24 19.66
CA SER A 379 -28.76 -7.21 20.08
C SER A 379 -27.85 -7.60 18.93
N ASN A 380 -28.38 -7.71 17.71
CA ASN A 380 -27.62 -8.00 16.49
C ASN A 380 -26.68 -6.85 16.15
N LEU A 381 -27.19 -5.62 16.17
CA LEU A 381 -26.36 -4.42 15.92
C LEU A 381 -25.28 -4.26 17.00
N ALA A 382 -25.62 -4.51 18.28
CA ALA A 382 -24.66 -4.46 19.38
C ALA A 382 -23.53 -5.49 19.19
N ALA A 383 -23.87 -6.73 18.82
CA ALA A 383 -22.90 -7.78 18.54
C ALA A 383 -21.95 -7.41 17.38
N TYR A 384 -22.49 -6.83 16.28
CA TYR A 384 -21.69 -6.34 15.16
C TYR A 384 -20.76 -5.19 15.58
N THR A 385 -21.29 -4.19 16.30
CA THR A 385 -20.53 -3.04 16.77
C THR A 385 -19.38 -3.44 17.68
N LEU A 386 -19.59 -4.44 18.53
CA LEU A 386 -18.56 -5.00 19.42
C LEU A 386 -17.38 -5.57 18.63
N THR A 387 -17.58 -6.08 17.40
CA THR A 387 -16.50 -6.63 16.58
C THR A 387 -15.65 -5.56 15.88
N GLY A 388 -16.17 -4.34 15.71
CA GLY A 388 -15.56 -3.27 14.94
C GLY A 388 -14.09 -2.95 15.31
N PRO A 389 -13.78 -2.70 16.59
CA PRO A 389 -12.41 -2.35 17.02
C PRO A 389 -11.37 -3.42 16.66
N ILE A 390 -11.69 -4.70 16.88
CA ILE A 390 -10.75 -5.78 16.56
C ILE A 390 -10.60 -5.99 15.05
N GLN A 391 -11.69 -5.83 14.29
CA GLN A 391 -11.63 -5.86 12.83
C GLN A 391 -10.73 -4.73 12.28
N ALA A 392 -10.89 -3.49 12.78
CA ALA A 392 -10.07 -2.35 12.41
C ALA A 392 -8.58 -2.57 12.74
N LEU A 393 -8.29 -3.18 13.89
CA LEU A 393 -6.93 -3.49 14.32
C LEU A 393 -6.28 -4.54 13.40
N ILE A 394 -7.01 -5.56 12.99
CA ILE A 394 -6.52 -6.62 12.09
C ILE A 394 -6.30 -6.09 10.67
N VAL A 395 -7.24 -5.30 10.15
CA VAL A 395 -7.09 -4.64 8.85
C VAL A 395 -5.87 -3.69 8.89
N GLY A 396 -5.72 -2.94 9.99
CA GLY A 396 -4.55 -2.09 10.24
C GLY A 396 -3.24 -2.87 10.25
N ALA A 397 -3.21 -4.03 10.93
CA ALA A 397 -2.03 -4.88 11.04
C ALA A 397 -1.50 -5.38 9.69
N LEU A 398 -2.33 -5.49 8.67
CA LEU A 398 -1.96 -6.00 7.36
C LEU A 398 -1.93 -4.90 6.27
N SER A 399 -2.36 -3.67 6.60
CA SER A 399 -2.33 -2.51 5.69
C SER A 399 -0.92 -2.13 5.23
N GLY A 400 0.08 -2.37 6.09
CA GLY A 400 1.48 -2.10 5.78
C GLY A 400 2.01 -2.90 4.59
N LEU A 401 1.53 -4.14 4.37
CA LEU A 401 1.90 -4.94 3.19
C LEU A 401 1.37 -4.31 1.89
N SER A 402 0.14 -3.79 1.91
CA SER A 402 -0.43 -3.06 0.77
C SER A 402 0.37 -1.79 0.45
N ALA A 403 0.75 -1.02 1.47
CA ALA A 403 1.57 0.18 1.30
C ALA A 403 2.97 -0.14 0.77
N ALA A 404 3.61 -1.18 1.30
CA ALA A 404 4.92 -1.65 0.82
C ALA A 404 4.84 -2.14 -0.64
N ALA A 405 3.77 -2.88 -1.00
CA ALA A 405 3.52 -3.30 -2.37
C ALA A 405 3.44 -2.10 -3.31
N GLY A 406 2.65 -1.08 -2.97
CA GLY A 406 2.52 0.14 -3.77
C GLY A 406 3.87 0.83 -4.05
N VAL A 407 4.71 0.96 -3.03
CA VAL A 407 6.03 1.60 -3.16
C VAL A 407 7.02 0.73 -3.93
N MET A 408 7.17 -0.56 -3.56
CA MET A 408 8.16 -1.45 -4.16
C MET A 408 7.86 -1.72 -5.63
N ILE A 409 6.60 -2.06 -5.92
CA ILE A 409 6.16 -2.35 -7.29
C ILE A 409 6.15 -1.07 -8.13
N GLY A 410 5.70 0.07 -7.57
CA GLY A 410 5.76 1.36 -8.25
C GLY A 410 7.19 1.71 -8.71
N LYS A 411 8.20 1.53 -7.84
CA LYS A 411 9.61 1.74 -8.21
C LYS A 411 10.08 0.81 -9.34
N ARG A 412 9.66 -0.48 -9.32
CA ARG A 412 10.00 -1.43 -10.40
C ARG A 412 9.36 -1.05 -11.73
N LEU A 413 8.09 -0.60 -11.69
CA LEU A 413 7.39 -0.13 -12.88
C LEU A 413 8.06 1.12 -13.47
N GLY A 414 8.49 2.06 -12.63
CA GLY A 414 9.26 3.22 -13.05
C GLY A 414 10.57 2.85 -13.76
N ARG A 415 11.28 1.83 -13.27
CA ARG A 415 12.49 1.28 -13.93
C ARG A 415 12.21 0.45 -15.17
N LYS A 416 10.94 0.23 -15.51
CA LYS A 416 10.50 -0.65 -16.60
C LYS A 416 10.92 -2.12 -16.42
N GLU A 417 11.18 -2.54 -15.16
CA GLU A 417 11.54 -3.89 -14.75
C GLU A 417 10.27 -4.77 -14.57
N TYR A 418 9.50 -4.94 -15.64
CA TYR A 418 8.14 -5.51 -15.59
C TYR A 418 8.09 -6.96 -15.08
N ASN A 419 9.06 -7.79 -15.45
CA ASN A 419 9.12 -9.18 -14.99
C ASN A 419 9.47 -9.28 -13.51
N GLU A 420 10.34 -8.41 -13.03
CA GLU A 420 10.70 -8.34 -11.60
C GLU A 420 9.53 -7.80 -10.78
N ALA A 421 8.83 -6.76 -11.27
CA ALA A 421 7.61 -6.25 -10.66
C ALA A 421 6.57 -7.36 -10.47
N TYR A 422 6.34 -8.19 -11.51
CA TYR A 422 5.42 -9.32 -11.42
C TYR A 422 5.89 -10.42 -10.44
N ALA A 423 7.18 -10.73 -10.43
CA ALA A 423 7.75 -11.73 -9.52
C ALA A 423 7.71 -11.27 -8.05
N GLU A 424 8.05 -10.00 -7.79
CA GLU A 424 7.97 -9.40 -6.46
C GLU A 424 6.52 -9.31 -5.97
N SER A 425 5.57 -8.95 -6.85
CA SER A 425 4.15 -8.93 -6.53
C SER A 425 3.65 -10.27 -6.01
N LYS A 426 4.04 -11.39 -6.64
CA LYS A 426 3.69 -12.73 -6.16
C LYS A 426 4.24 -13.01 -4.76
N LYS A 427 5.49 -12.61 -4.50
CA LYS A 427 6.10 -12.81 -3.18
C LYS A 427 5.37 -12.03 -2.09
N ILE A 428 4.93 -10.79 -2.39
CA ILE A 428 4.16 -9.97 -1.46
C ILE A 428 2.78 -10.61 -1.20
N MET A 429 2.11 -11.12 -2.24
CA MET A 429 0.84 -11.85 -2.09
C MET A 429 1.01 -13.09 -1.19
N TYR A 430 2.02 -13.91 -1.42
CA TYR A 430 2.27 -15.05 -0.53
C TYR A 430 2.54 -14.61 0.92
N ALA A 431 3.32 -13.55 1.13
CA ALA A 431 3.53 -12.98 2.46
C ALA A 431 2.22 -12.50 3.09
N GLY A 432 1.34 -11.86 2.30
CA GLY A 432 0.00 -11.44 2.70
C GLY A 432 -0.90 -12.60 3.08
N LEU A 433 -0.93 -13.65 2.26
CA LEU A 433 -1.71 -14.85 2.52
C LEU A 433 -1.28 -15.53 3.83
N PHE A 434 0.03 -15.75 4.00
CA PHE A 434 0.56 -16.34 5.23
C PHE A 434 0.28 -15.46 6.46
N GLY A 435 0.52 -14.14 6.35
CA GLY A 435 0.21 -13.18 7.41
C GLY A 435 -1.29 -13.16 7.73
N GLY A 436 -2.15 -13.16 6.70
CA GLY A 436 -3.61 -13.21 6.83
C GLY A 436 -4.08 -14.47 7.56
N VAL A 437 -3.58 -15.64 7.15
CA VAL A 437 -3.91 -16.92 7.80
C VAL A 437 -3.43 -16.95 9.26
N ALA A 438 -2.21 -16.47 9.54
CA ALA A 438 -1.68 -16.43 10.91
C ALA A 438 -2.52 -15.54 11.83
N VAL A 439 -2.88 -14.33 11.35
CA VAL A 439 -3.74 -13.40 12.10
C VAL A 439 -5.15 -13.95 12.25
N SER A 440 -5.69 -14.63 11.25
CA SER A 440 -6.99 -15.30 11.33
C SER A 440 -7.02 -16.40 12.40
N ALA A 441 -6.00 -17.26 12.42
CA ALA A 441 -5.87 -18.28 13.44
C ALA A 441 -5.78 -17.69 14.85
N LEU A 442 -4.99 -16.63 15.02
CA LEU A 442 -4.89 -15.91 16.28
C LEU A 442 -6.24 -15.30 16.69
N LEU A 443 -6.98 -14.70 15.74
CA LEU A 443 -8.29 -14.12 16.03
C LEU A 443 -9.31 -15.19 16.47
N ILE A 444 -9.34 -16.34 15.80
CA ILE A 444 -10.23 -17.46 16.18
C ILE A 444 -9.93 -17.91 17.62
N LEU A 445 -8.65 -18.03 18.00
CA LEU A 445 -8.23 -18.41 19.34
C LEU A 445 -8.62 -17.36 20.39
N LEU A 446 -8.54 -16.08 20.06
CA LEU A 446 -8.78 -14.97 20.99
C LEU A 446 -10.21 -14.45 20.97
N ALA A 447 -11.07 -14.86 20.02
CA ALA A 447 -12.42 -14.32 19.84
C ALA A 447 -13.28 -14.43 21.12
N GLY A 448 -13.25 -15.57 21.78
CA GLY A 448 -13.99 -15.77 23.04
C GLY A 448 -13.45 -14.92 24.21
N ALA A 449 -12.13 -14.83 24.35
CA ALA A 449 -11.50 -13.98 25.36
C ALA A 449 -11.81 -12.50 25.12
N TYR A 450 -11.77 -12.05 23.86
CA TYR A 450 -12.08 -10.68 23.47
C TYR A 450 -13.54 -10.31 23.79
N THR A 451 -14.52 -11.13 23.37
CA THR A 451 -15.94 -10.86 23.66
C THR A 451 -16.27 -10.92 25.14
N GLY A 452 -15.54 -11.73 25.91
CA GLY A 452 -15.65 -11.83 27.37
C GLY A 452 -15.24 -10.57 28.12
N LEU A 453 -14.46 -9.66 27.50
CA LEU A 453 -14.07 -8.38 28.13
C LEU A 453 -15.25 -7.39 28.25
N TYR A 454 -16.32 -7.60 27.49
CA TYR A 454 -17.46 -6.69 27.46
C TYR A 454 -18.54 -7.12 28.47
N ARG A 455 -19.16 -6.12 29.11
CA ARG A 455 -20.29 -6.32 30.04
C ARG A 455 -21.61 -6.21 29.29
N VAL A 456 -21.91 -7.23 28.49
CA VAL A 456 -23.16 -7.36 27.72
C VAL A 456 -23.73 -8.75 27.95
N ASP A 457 -24.95 -8.97 27.51
CA ASP A 457 -25.62 -10.27 27.62
C ASP A 457 -24.81 -11.38 26.93
N ASP A 458 -24.87 -12.59 27.49
CA ASP A 458 -24.12 -13.72 26.98
C ASP A 458 -24.53 -14.11 25.55
N SER A 459 -25.78 -13.89 25.19
CA SER A 459 -26.27 -14.03 23.80
C SER A 459 -25.53 -13.10 22.83
N VAL A 460 -25.29 -11.84 23.22
CA VAL A 460 -24.57 -10.85 22.41
C VAL A 460 -23.09 -11.19 22.31
N LYS A 461 -22.48 -11.71 23.39
CA LYS A 461 -21.09 -12.19 23.37
C LYS A 461 -20.88 -13.36 22.41
N GLU A 462 -21.76 -14.37 22.47
CA GLU A 462 -21.65 -15.56 21.62
C GLU A 462 -21.90 -15.20 20.14
N LEU A 463 -22.85 -14.29 19.89
CA LEU A 463 -23.10 -13.76 18.57
C LEU A 463 -21.89 -12.96 18.02
N GLY A 464 -21.33 -12.09 18.85
CA GLY A 464 -20.11 -11.33 18.52
C GLY A 464 -18.90 -12.23 18.25
N LYS A 465 -18.73 -13.28 19.06
CA LYS A 465 -17.68 -14.31 18.84
C LYS A 465 -17.88 -15.01 17.49
N THR A 466 -19.12 -15.41 17.16
CA THR A 466 -19.42 -16.06 15.88
C THR A 466 -19.14 -15.13 14.70
N LEU A 467 -19.52 -13.86 14.78
CA LEU A 467 -19.21 -12.85 13.76
C LEU A 467 -17.69 -12.66 13.59
N LEU A 468 -16.90 -12.67 14.68
CA LEU A 468 -15.46 -12.61 14.61
C LEU A 468 -14.85 -13.84 13.95
N ILE A 469 -15.39 -15.03 14.19
CA ILE A 469 -14.94 -16.25 13.51
C ILE A 469 -15.22 -16.16 12.01
N VAL A 470 -16.42 -15.72 11.62
CA VAL A 470 -16.74 -15.48 10.19
C VAL A 470 -15.77 -14.48 9.58
N PHE A 471 -15.54 -13.35 10.24
CA PHE A 471 -14.55 -12.37 9.78
C PHE A 471 -13.15 -12.98 9.63
N ALA A 472 -12.71 -13.79 10.59
CA ALA A 472 -11.40 -14.43 10.56
C ALA A 472 -11.27 -15.37 9.35
N LEU A 473 -12.30 -16.11 8.98
CA LEU A 473 -12.29 -16.99 7.80
C LEU A 473 -12.11 -16.20 6.50
N TYR A 474 -12.69 -15.01 6.40
CA TYR A 474 -12.56 -14.14 5.22
C TYR A 474 -11.38 -13.17 5.29
N ALA A 475 -10.73 -12.99 6.44
CA ALA A 475 -9.64 -12.04 6.60
C ALA A 475 -8.47 -12.28 5.63
N PRO A 476 -8.01 -13.51 5.32
CA PRO A 476 -6.97 -13.74 4.32
C PRO A 476 -7.37 -13.22 2.93
N VAL A 477 -8.64 -13.43 2.54
CA VAL A 477 -9.18 -12.94 1.26
C VAL A 477 -9.19 -11.42 1.22
N LYS A 478 -9.63 -10.78 2.30
CA LYS A 478 -9.66 -9.32 2.45
C LYS A 478 -8.26 -8.70 2.38
N VAL A 479 -7.29 -9.35 3.00
CA VAL A 479 -5.88 -8.93 2.95
C VAL A 479 -5.34 -9.01 1.52
N GLU A 480 -5.61 -10.10 0.82
CA GLU A 480 -5.20 -10.25 -0.58
C GLU A 480 -5.84 -9.17 -1.48
N ASN A 481 -7.11 -8.83 -1.25
CA ASN A 481 -7.78 -7.73 -1.95
C ASN A 481 -7.10 -6.38 -1.66
N MET A 482 -6.69 -6.13 -0.42
CA MET A 482 -5.95 -4.91 -0.06
C MET A 482 -4.58 -4.85 -0.75
N ILE A 483 -3.85 -5.96 -0.82
CA ILE A 483 -2.54 -6.03 -1.46
C ILE A 483 -2.66 -5.90 -2.97
N LEU A 484 -3.55 -6.67 -3.61
CA LEU A 484 -3.78 -6.64 -5.05
C LEU A 484 -4.36 -5.31 -5.51
N GLY A 485 -5.51 -4.93 -4.96
CA GLY A 485 -6.22 -3.71 -5.34
C GLY A 485 -5.54 -2.44 -4.83
N GLY A 486 -5.22 -2.39 -3.53
CA GLY A 486 -4.67 -1.22 -2.86
C GLY A 486 -3.20 -0.95 -3.19
N GLY A 487 -2.39 -2.01 -3.33
CA GLY A 487 -0.95 -1.92 -3.57
C GLY A 487 -0.57 -2.16 -5.03
N ILE A 488 -0.74 -3.39 -5.53
CA ILE A 488 -0.14 -3.85 -6.78
C ILE A 488 -0.80 -3.22 -8.01
N ILE A 489 -2.12 -3.41 -8.21
CA ILE A 489 -2.81 -2.94 -9.43
C ILE A 489 -2.82 -1.42 -9.50
N ARG A 490 -2.99 -0.74 -8.35
CA ARG A 490 -2.92 0.73 -8.30
C ARG A 490 -1.54 1.29 -8.60
N SER A 491 -0.47 0.58 -8.29
CA SER A 491 0.90 1.07 -8.54
C SER A 491 1.18 1.30 -10.02
N GLY A 492 0.44 0.64 -10.93
CA GLY A 492 0.45 0.92 -12.38
C GLY A 492 -0.44 2.08 -12.82
N GLY A 493 -1.01 2.87 -11.90
CA GLY A 493 -1.91 3.99 -12.24
C GLY A 493 -3.35 3.57 -12.57
N ASN A 494 -3.67 2.28 -12.56
CA ASN A 494 -4.99 1.77 -12.96
C ASN A 494 -6.03 1.87 -11.83
N THR A 495 -6.29 3.11 -11.38
CA THR A 495 -7.24 3.40 -10.30
C THR A 495 -8.69 3.17 -10.70
N LYS A 496 -9.02 3.39 -12.00
CA LYS A 496 -10.38 3.21 -12.54
C LYS A 496 -10.84 1.75 -12.47
N THR A 497 -9.97 0.81 -12.79
CA THR A 497 -10.31 -0.62 -12.72
C THR A 497 -10.64 -1.05 -11.30
N ILE A 498 -9.87 -0.60 -10.31
CA ILE A 498 -10.14 -0.90 -8.90
C ILE A 498 -11.47 -0.27 -8.45
N MET A 499 -11.76 0.97 -8.85
CA MET A 499 -13.05 1.59 -8.58
C MET A 499 -14.22 0.74 -9.10
N ILE A 500 -14.12 0.23 -10.33
CA ILE A 500 -15.17 -0.60 -10.94
C ILE A 500 -15.35 -1.90 -10.14
N ILE A 501 -14.26 -2.56 -9.75
CA ILE A 501 -14.29 -3.78 -8.93
C ILE A 501 -14.96 -3.49 -7.58
N ASP A 502 -14.59 -2.39 -6.92
CA ASP A 502 -15.16 -1.98 -5.64
C ASP A 502 -16.67 -1.69 -5.76
N ILE A 503 -17.09 -0.98 -6.81
CA ILE A 503 -18.51 -0.65 -7.04
C ILE A 503 -19.32 -1.93 -7.30
N ILE A 504 -18.87 -2.78 -8.20
CA ILE A 504 -19.57 -4.04 -8.51
C ILE A 504 -19.63 -4.93 -7.26
N GLY A 505 -18.50 -5.07 -6.54
CA GLY A 505 -18.44 -5.86 -5.32
C GLY A 505 -19.47 -5.38 -4.29
N THR A 506 -19.40 -4.11 -3.88
CA THR A 506 -20.28 -3.58 -2.83
C THR A 506 -21.74 -3.45 -3.29
N TRP A 507 -21.98 -2.79 -4.44
CA TRP A 507 -23.34 -2.36 -4.81
C TRP A 507 -24.11 -3.35 -5.67
N CYS A 508 -23.43 -4.15 -6.49
CA CYS A 508 -24.10 -5.14 -7.34
C CYS A 508 -24.14 -6.54 -6.70
N ILE A 509 -23.26 -6.83 -5.75
CA ILE A 509 -23.17 -8.15 -5.11
C ILE A 509 -23.43 -8.05 -3.61
N GLY A 510 -22.60 -7.34 -2.85
CA GLY A 510 -22.66 -7.33 -1.39
C GLY A 510 -23.98 -6.85 -0.83
N ILE A 511 -24.40 -5.62 -1.16
CA ILE A 511 -25.65 -5.03 -0.68
C ILE A 511 -26.88 -5.85 -1.13
N PRO A 512 -27.04 -6.25 -2.41
CA PRO A 512 -28.15 -7.09 -2.80
C PRO A 512 -28.20 -8.43 -2.07
N LEU A 513 -27.07 -9.10 -1.88
CA LEU A 513 -27.01 -10.34 -1.11
C LEU A 513 -27.35 -10.12 0.37
N CYS A 514 -26.90 -9.01 0.96
CA CYS A 514 -27.24 -8.61 2.32
C CYS A 514 -28.77 -8.43 2.48
N LEU A 515 -29.40 -7.71 1.55
CA LEU A 515 -30.85 -7.47 1.54
C LEU A 515 -31.64 -8.77 1.30
N LEU A 516 -31.21 -9.61 0.37
CA LEU A 516 -31.82 -10.93 0.14
C LEU A 516 -31.76 -11.80 1.39
N ALA A 517 -30.60 -11.89 2.03
CA ALA A 517 -30.43 -12.68 3.24
C ALA A 517 -31.32 -12.18 4.39
N ALA A 518 -31.38 -10.85 4.58
CA ALA A 518 -32.14 -10.25 5.69
C ALA A 518 -33.66 -10.31 5.48
N TYR A 519 -34.15 -9.92 4.30
CA TYR A 519 -35.57 -9.68 4.07
C TYR A 519 -36.31 -10.83 3.36
N VAL A 520 -35.61 -11.54 2.44
CA VAL A 520 -36.23 -12.66 1.69
C VAL A 520 -36.02 -13.98 2.43
N PHE A 521 -34.75 -14.31 2.75
CA PHE A 521 -34.43 -15.55 3.45
C PHE A 521 -34.65 -15.46 4.96
N LYS A 522 -34.80 -14.25 5.51
CA LYS A 522 -34.98 -13.97 6.93
C LYS A 522 -33.93 -14.64 7.83
N TRP A 523 -32.69 -14.65 7.35
CA TRP A 523 -31.57 -15.20 8.11
C TRP A 523 -31.21 -14.27 9.26
N GLY A 524 -30.65 -14.84 10.34
CA GLY A 524 -30.05 -14.05 11.41
C GLY A 524 -28.79 -13.34 10.94
N ILE A 525 -28.28 -12.41 11.75
CA ILE A 525 -27.13 -11.56 11.41
C ILE A 525 -25.92 -12.35 10.94
N VAL A 526 -25.65 -13.54 11.50
CA VAL A 526 -24.50 -14.38 11.09
C VAL A 526 -24.63 -14.80 9.64
N GLY A 527 -25.82 -15.24 9.22
CA GLY A 527 -26.10 -15.62 7.83
C GLY A 527 -26.01 -14.42 6.87
N VAL A 528 -26.58 -13.28 7.27
CA VAL A 528 -26.53 -12.02 6.49
C VAL A 528 -25.09 -11.55 6.34
N TYR A 529 -24.31 -11.53 7.42
CA TYR A 529 -22.90 -11.14 7.41
C TYR A 529 -22.02 -12.10 6.58
N THR A 530 -22.27 -13.41 6.69
CA THR A 530 -21.55 -14.42 5.91
C THR A 530 -21.81 -14.24 4.41
N LEU A 531 -23.07 -14.04 4.01
CA LEU A 531 -23.43 -13.90 2.60
C LEU A 531 -22.90 -12.58 2.02
N LEU A 532 -23.00 -11.49 2.78
CA LEU A 532 -22.38 -10.20 2.42
C LEU A 532 -20.89 -10.35 2.14
N THR A 533 -20.17 -11.01 3.05
CA THR A 533 -18.70 -11.11 2.97
C THR A 533 -18.25 -11.93 1.75
N THR A 534 -19.13 -12.70 1.09
CA THR A 534 -18.79 -13.41 -0.16
C THR A 534 -18.40 -12.45 -1.30
N GLU A 535 -18.78 -11.16 -1.23
CA GLU A 535 -18.33 -10.14 -2.18
C GLU A 535 -16.79 -10.06 -2.27
N GLU A 536 -16.09 -10.31 -1.15
CA GLU A 536 -14.63 -10.29 -1.09
C GLU A 536 -14.02 -11.40 -1.97
N LEU A 537 -14.69 -12.56 -2.09
CA LEU A 537 -14.26 -13.63 -2.99
C LEU A 537 -14.38 -13.21 -4.45
N PHE A 538 -15.47 -12.52 -4.81
CA PHE A 538 -15.65 -11.98 -6.15
C PHE A 538 -14.56 -10.96 -6.48
N ARG A 539 -14.29 -10.00 -5.57
CA ARG A 539 -13.23 -9.01 -5.74
C ARG A 539 -11.87 -9.67 -5.93
N LEU A 540 -11.56 -10.69 -5.13
CA LEU A 540 -10.32 -11.44 -5.24
C LEU A 540 -10.21 -12.16 -6.59
N ALA A 541 -11.26 -12.85 -7.02
CA ALA A 541 -11.28 -13.56 -8.29
C ALA A 541 -11.01 -12.62 -9.48
N VAL A 542 -11.73 -11.48 -9.55
CA VAL A 542 -11.54 -10.49 -10.61
C VAL A 542 -10.15 -9.85 -10.55
N SER A 543 -9.67 -9.48 -9.36
CA SER A 543 -8.33 -8.91 -9.16
C SER A 543 -7.22 -9.89 -9.59
N LEU A 544 -7.38 -11.19 -9.30
CA LEU A 544 -6.44 -12.23 -9.73
C LEU A 544 -6.44 -12.43 -11.25
N ILE A 545 -7.61 -12.32 -11.91
CA ILE A 545 -7.70 -12.39 -13.39
C ILE A 545 -6.93 -11.21 -14.01
N ILE A 546 -7.14 -9.99 -13.48
CA ILE A 546 -6.44 -8.78 -13.95
C ILE A 546 -4.95 -8.90 -13.68
N PHE A 547 -4.56 -9.40 -12.51
CA PHE A 547 -3.17 -9.64 -12.16
C PHE A 547 -2.50 -10.61 -13.15
N LYS A 548 -3.14 -11.74 -13.46
CA LYS A 548 -2.63 -12.74 -14.41
C LYS A 548 -2.52 -12.18 -15.84
N ARG A 549 -3.46 -11.34 -16.26
CA ARG A 549 -3.45 -10.71 -17.59
C ARG A 549 -2.35 -9.65 -17.76
N ARG A 550 -1.70 -9.23 -16.68
CA ARG A 550 -0.62 -8.23 -16.65
C ARG A 550 -0.98 -6.84 -17.20
N ASN A 551 -2.26 -6.54 -17.46
CA ASN A 551 -2.69 -5.24 -18.01
C ASN A 551 -2.48 -4.06 -17.03
N TRP A 552 -2.17 -4.36 -15.78
CA TRP A 552 -1.86 -3.37 -14.76
C TRP A 552 -0.38 -2.93 -14.78
N ILE A 553 0.47 -3.64 -15.52
CA ILE A 553 1.92 -3.39 -15.60
C ILE A 553 2.15 -2.23 -16.57
N VAL A 554 2.02 -1.01 -16.08
CA VAL A 554 2.18 0.21 -16.86
C VAL A 554 3.18 1.13 -16.15
N SER A 555 4.14 1.66 -16.91
CA SER A 555 5.01 2.75 -16.45
C SER A 555 4.38 4.07 -16.84
N LEU A 556 4.31 4.99 -15.89
CA LEU A 556 3.84 6.36 -16.09
C LEU A 556 5.00 7.32 -16.44
N CYS A 557 6.24 6.76 -16.50
CA CYS A 557 7.49 7.48 -16.78
C CYS A 557 7.90 7.42 -18.25
#